data_a9aed4da6ba3a10aefac35ac17569ec0
#
_entry.id   a9aed4da6ba3a10aefac35ac17569ec0
#
_cell.length_a   1.000
_cell.length_b   1.000
_cell.length_c   1.000
_cell.angle_alpha   90.00
_cell.angle_beta   90.00
_cell.angle_gamma   90.00
#
_symmetry.space_group_name_H-M   'P 1'
#
loop_
_entity.id
_entity.type
_entity.pdbx_description
1 polymer ?
#
loop_
_entity_poly.entity_id
_entity_poly.type
_entity_poly.pdbx_seq_one_letter_code
_entity_poly.pdbx_strand_id
1 'polypeptide(L)'
;MRTKVKAKLLMVTGTASGSGKSTLTMALCNLLRKSGYTVTPFKAINISLNSVVTPDGSEISRAQWLQAIACGVDPNYEINPYLIKYEGNGRAQLIENGKSLGSMTHKDLSHYLEINARNKIRSAIKHLSENNQVVIIEGAGSPAEINRSGEDYANTFILREYSPVTILITDIEQGGAFASLYGTYILMENRNMVKWFVVNRMRGNSDVLNTGIEKLAEFTGVPTLGVIPRIDEIRLPGEDGNDYSNSEIFGTDVCIIKYPMMENLSEVDPLKAFGIGYNYVNKNNKNLLKLAKIIILPGSKDVFSDLKYLKDSGIDDILRERAVSGVKILGICGGYQMLSMEIESDLRNEEHGKVSGLGLLNVEFSYFPVKTLKRTNFTIYESNDDPKSQGYEIHFGNVIKNSERALFHTDEGPEGSISKSGNVLGTNVHGCLESTAFIEYLLNIHIDKPYGERLTEEIDRISEIIGHSIDLESLTGYLSPVKK
;
A
#
# COMPACT_ATOMS: atom_id res chain seq x y z
N MET A 1 5.94 -18.67 -29.10
CA MET A 1 7.27 -19.05 -28.52
C MET A 1 7.31 -18.50 -27.10
N ARG A 2 7.72 -19.32 -26.12
CA ARG A 2 7.85 -18.85 -24.72
C ARG A 2 9.07 -17.97 -24.58
N THR A 3 8.93 -16.83 -23.90
CA THR A 3 10.06 -15.93 -23.63
C THR A 3 10.97 -16.54 -22.56
N LYS A 4 12.21 -16.85 -22.93
CA LYS A 4 13.21 -17.35 -21.98
C LYS A 4 13.84 -16.17 -21.22
N VAL A 5 13.86 -16.27 -19.90
CA VAL A 5 14.56 -15.34 -19.00
C VAL A 5 15.60 -16.11 -18.20
N LYS A 6 16.58 -15.39 -17.65
CA LYS A 6 17.72 -15.98 -16.92
C LYS A 6 17.32 -16.46 -15.52
N ALA A 7 16.50 -15.65 -14.81
CA ALA A 7 16.04 -15.98 -13.47
C ALA A 7 15.02 -17.13 -13.46
N LYS A 8 14.90 -17.80 -12.31
CA LYS A 8 13.74 -18.64 -12.01
C LYS A 8 12.55 -17.75 -11.69
N LEU A 9 11.40 -18.02 -12.29
CA LEU A 9 10.17 -17.29 -12.05
C LEU A 9 9.25 -18.10 -11.15
N LEU A 10 8.93 -17.55 -9.99
CA LEU A 10 7.97 -18.09 -9.04
C LEU A 10 6.76 -17.16 -8.99
N MET A 11 5.56 -17.69 -9.26
CA MET A 11 4.35 -16.89 -9.24
C MET A 11 3.45 -17.27 -8.08
N VAL A 12 2.95 -16.28 -7.36
CA VAL A 12 1.91 -16.43 -6.34
C VAL A 12 0.62 -15.83 -6.90
N THR A 13 -0.38 -16.67 -7.15
CA THR A 13 -1.72 -16.23 -7.56
C THR A 13 -2.76 -16.76 -6.58
N GLY A 14 -3.96 -16.20 -6.55
CA GLY A 14 -4.95 -16.52 -5.54
C GLY A 14 -6.30 -16.89 -6.11
N THR A 15 -7.14 -17.54 -5.32
CA THR A 15 -8.52 -17.82 -5.70
C THR A 15 -9.42 -16.58 -5.68
N ALA A 16 -8.97 -15.51 -4.99
CA ALA A 16 -9.68 -14.24 -4.88
C ALA A 16 -8.74 -13.11 -4.47
N SER A 17 -9.23 -11.86 -4.51
CA SER A 17 -8.60 -10.75 -3.79
C SER A 17 -8.63 -11.05 -2.28
N GLY A 18 -7.63 -10.55 -1.52
CA GLY A 18 -7.55 -10.78 -0.08
C GLY A 18 -7.15 -12.20 0.36
N SER A 19 -6.87 -13.14 -0.56
CA SER A 19 -6.48 -14.52 -0.21
C SER A 19 -5.11 -14.64 0.49
N GLY A 20 -4.33 -13.54 0.60
CA GLY A 20 -3.02 -13.50 1.25
C GLY A 20 -1.82 -13.59 0.30
N LYS A 21 -2.03 -13.33 -1.00
CA LYS A 21 -0.94 -13.31 -2.01
C LYS A 21 0.22 -12.42 -1.59
N SER A 22 -0.06 -11.18 -1.23
CA SER A 22 0.96 -10.16 -0.93
C SER A 22 1.78 -10.52 0.30
N THR A 23 1.13 -11.03 1.34
CA THR A 23 1.80 -11.51 2.56
C THR A 23 2.67 -12.73 2.27
N LEU A 24 2.16 -13.72 1.50
CA LEU A 24 2.96 -14.88 1.11
C LEU A 24 4.13 -14.47 0.22
N THR A 25 3.92 -13.57 -0.76
CA THR A 25 4.97 -13.06 -1.64
C THR A 25 6.08 -12.37 -0.83
N MET A 26 5.71 -11.48 0.09
CA MET A 26 6.66 -10.82 1.00
C MET A 26 7.45 -11.83 1.84
N ALA A 27 6.78 -12.80 2.43
CA ALA A 27 7.44 -13.82 3.23
C ALA A 27 8.41 -14.67 2.40
N LEU A 28 8.01 -15.09 1.19
CA LEU A 28 8.88 -15.82 0.27
C LEU A 28 10.10 -14.98 -0.16
N CYS A 29 9.92 -13.67 -0.39
CA CYS A 29 11.02 -12.74 -0.64
C CYS A 29 12.06 -12.80 0.49
N ASN A 30 11.61 -12.65 1.73
CA ASN A 30 12.50 -12.66 2.89
C ASN A 30 13.14 -14.05 3.13
N LEU A 31 12.36 -15.13 3.05
CA LEU A 31 12.84 -16.51 3.27
C LEU A 31 13.90 -16.91 2.24
N LEU A 32 13.65 -16.63 0.95
CA LEU A 32 14.62 -16.97 -0.10
C LEU A 32 15.88 -16.09 -0.01
N ARG A 33 15.74 -14.80 0.34
CA ARG A 33 16.89 -13.95 0.62
C ARG A 33 17.73 -14.51 1.78
N LYS A 34 17.10 -14.89 2.89
CA LYS A 34 17.78 -15.50 4.05
C LYS A 34 18.42 -16.85 3.69
N SER A 35 17.87 -17.56 2.70
CA SER A 35 18.46 -18.79 2.15
C SER A 35 19.60 -18.54 1.15
N GLY A 36 20.01 -17.28 0.95
CA GLY A 36 21.16 -16.90 0.12
C GLY A 36 20.87 -16.67 -1.36
N TYR A 37 19.59 -16.60 -1.77
CA TYR A 37 19.23 -16.23 -3.14
C TYR A 37 19.22 -14.71 -3.32
N THR A 38 19.62 -14.25 -4.52
CA THR A 38 19.29 -12.90 -4.97
C THR A 38 17.86 -12.91 -5.53
N VAL A 39 16.96 -12.17 -4.85
CA VAL A 39 15.52 -12.21 -5.09
C VAL A 39 15.01 -10.81 -5.34
N THR A 40 14.04 -10.66 -6.25
CA THR A 40 13.30 -9.42 -6.45
C THR A 40 11.80 -9.72 -6.58
N PRO A 41 10.91 -8.86 -6.06
CA PRO A 41 9.48 -9.00 -6.30
C PRO A 41 9.11 -8.41 -7.66
N PHE A 42 7.92 -8.79 -8.15
CA PHE A 42 7.31 -8.21 -9.33
C PHE A 42 5.80 -8.31 -9.28
N LYS A 43 5.11 -7.24 -9.62
CA LYS A 43 3.66 -7.24 -9.86
C LYS A 43 3.35 -6.37 -11.07
N ALA A 44 2.89 -6.98 -12.16
CA ALA A 44 2.71 -6.31 -13.44
C ALA A 44 1.77 -5.11 -13.36
N ILE A 45 0.61 -5.29 -12.73
CA ILE A 45 -0.40 -4.26 -12.50
C ILE A 45 -0.86 -4.37 -11.06
N ASN A 46 -0.79 -3.28 -10.31
CA ASN A 46 -1.45 -3.16 -9.02
C ASN A 46 -2.58 -2.14 -9.07
N ILE A 47 -3.64 -2.40 -8.33
CA ILE A 47 -4.77 -1.47 -8.13
C ILE A 47 -4.76 -1.14 -6.65
N SER A 48 -4.30 0.07 -6.30
CA SER A 48 -4.19 0.50 -4.90
C SER A 48 -4.15 2.01 -4.80
N LEU A 49 -4.74 2.56 -3.75
CA LEU A 49 -4.61 3.97 -3.39
C LEU A 49 -3.36 4.24 -2.52
N ASN A 50 -2.71 3.18 -2.03
CA ASN A 50 -1.51 3.28 -1.22
C ASN A 50 -0.25 3.23 -2.08
N SER A 51 0.50 4.33 -2.13
CA SER A 51 1.74 4.43 -2.90
C SER A 51 2.84 5.15 -2.14
N VAL A 52 4.06 4.95 -2.61
CA VAL A 52 5.27 5.61 -2.10
C VAL A 52 6.14 6.09 -3.25
N VAL A 53 7.03 7.04 -2.97
CA VAL A 53 8.07 7.47 -3.91
C VAL A 53 9.35 6.69 -3.64
N THR A 54 9.87 6.06 -4.67
CA THR A 54 11.13 5.29 -4.64
C THR A 54 12.36 6.20 -4.68
N PRO A 55 13.59 5.69 -4.39
CA PRO A 55 14.81 6.50 -4.44
C PRO A 55 15.07 7.18 -5.79
N ASP A 56 14.62 6.59 -6.89
CA ASP A 56 14.75 7.13 -8.25
C ASP A 56 13.64 8.14 -8.61
N GLY A 57 12.78 8.51 -7.65
CA GLY A 57 11.69 9.46 -7.85
C GLY A 57 10.46 8.88 -8.54
N SER A 58 10.33 7.55 -8.59
CA SER A 58 9.20 6.86 -9.19
C SER A 58 8.09 6.59 -8.17
N GLU A 59 6.83 6.55 -8.61
CA GLU A 59 5.69 6.16 -7.77
C GLU A 59 5.37 4.67 -7.95
N ILE A 60 5.37 3.91 -6.86
CA ILE A 60 4.97 2.49 -6.85
C ILE A 60 3.99 2.20 -5.71
N SER A 61 3.32 1.05 -5.78
CA SER A 61 2.46 0.60 -4.69
C SER A 61 3.24 0.32 -3.40
N ARG A 62 2.64 0.66 -2.26
CA ARG A 62 3.18 0.37 -0.92
C ARG A 62 3.44 -1.12 -0.70
N ALA A 63 2.59 -1.99 -1.24
CA ALA A 63 2.77 -3.45 -1.12
C ALA A 63 4.07 -3.93 -1.81
N GLN A 64 4.36 -3.45 -3.02
CA GLN A 64 5.59 -3.82 -3.72
C GLN A 64 6.82 -3.18 -3.10
N TRP A 65 6.69 -1.98 -2.54
CA TRP A 65 7.74 -1.38 -1.72
C TRP A 65 8.09 -2.28 -0.52
N LEU A 66 7.08 -2.79 0.20
CA LEU A 66 7.28 -3.71 1.33
C LEU A 66 7.96 -5.02 0.91
N GLN A 67 7.56 -5.56 -0.24
CA GLN A 67 8.19 -6.76 -0.81
C GLN A 67 9.65 -6.52 -1.21
N ALA A 68 9.99 -5.33 -1.71
CA ALA A 68 11.37 -4.95 -2.01
C ALA A 68 12.22 -4.88 -0.72
N ILE A 69 11.68 -4.29 0.35
CA ILE A 69 12.32 -4.30 1.68
C ILE A 69 12.58 -5.75 2.15
N ALA A 70 11.59 -6.63 2.01
CA ALA A 70 11.74 -8.05 2.37
C ALA A 70 12.81 -8.77 1.52
N CYS A 71 12.97 -8.39 0.25
CA CYS A 71 14.05 -8.87 -0.62
C CYS A 71 15.43 -8.25 -0.27
N GLY A 72 15.47 -7.15 0.47
CA GLY A 72 16.69 -6.37 0.70
C GLY A 72 17.20 -5.66 -0.55
N VAL A 73 16.29 -5.24 -1.46
CA VAL A 73 16.61 -4.51 -2.68
C VAL A 73 15.99 -3.12 -2.65
N ASP A 74 16.63 -2.17 -3.33
CA ASP A 74 16.07 -0.85 -3.50
C ASP A 74 14.80 -0.91 -4.37
N PRO A 75 13.67 -0.37 -3.89
CA PRO A 75 12.45 -0.32 -4.66
C PRO A 75 12.60 0.60 -5.87
N ASN A 76 12.09 0.17 -7.02
CA ASN A 76 12.09 0.93 -8.26
C ASN A 76 10.82 0.61 -9.08
N TYR A 77 10.54 1.36 -10.14
CA TYR A 77 9.34 1.20 -10.94
C TYR A 77 9.25 -0.14 -11.68
N GLU A 78 10.36 -0.84 -11.92
CA GLU A 78 10.34 -2.10 -12.66
C GLU A 78 9.65 -3.22 -11.89
N ILE A 79 9.67 -3.17 -10.55
CA ILE A 79 8.95 -4.13 -9.72
C ILE A 79 7.43 -3.95 -9.77
N ASN A 80 6.96 -2.76 -10.20
CA ASN A 80 5.54 -2.44 -10.36
C ASN A 80 5.33 -1.45 -11.52
N PRO A 81 5.43 -1.92 -12.79
CA PRO A 81 5.39 -1.02 -13.95
C PRO A 81 4.06 -0.30 -14.14
N TYR A 82 2.95 -0.86 -13.63
CA TYR A 82 1.64 -0.22 -13.67
C TYR A 82 0.98 -0.18 -12.29
N LEU A 83 0.63 1.03 -11.86
CA LEU A 83 -0.22 1.26 -10.70
C LEU A 83 -1.46 2.04 -11.13
N ILE A 84 -2.64 1.53 -10.75
CA ILE A 84 -3.94 2.11 -11.07
C ILE A 84 -4.57 2.61 -9.77
N LYS A 85 -4.96 3.89 -9.74
CA LYS A 85 -5.65 4.50 -8.62
C LYS A 85 -7.06 4.92 -9.06
N TYR A 86 -8.08 4.26 -8.52
CA TYR A 86 -9.46 4.63 -8.81
C TYR A 86 -9.83 6.00 -8.21
N GLU A 87 -10.50 6.83 -9.01
CA GLU A 87 -10.88 8.21 -8.65
C GLU A 87 -12.40 8.40 -8.46
N GLY A 88 -13.18 7.33 -8.55
CA GLY A 88 -14.63 7.41 -8.61
C GLY A 88 -15.15 7.79 -10.00
N ASN A 89 -16.47 7.88 -10.16
CA ASN A 89 -17.14 8.30 -11.39
C ASN A 89 -16.68 7.57 -12.67
N GLY A 90 -16.23 6.31 -12.56
CA GLY A 90 -15.75 5.52 -13.68
C GLY A 90 -14.39 5.95 -14.25
N ARG A 91 -13.60 6.66 -13.46
CA ARG A 91 -12.26 7.11 -13.83
C ARG A 91 -11.18 6.49 -12.93
N ALA A 92 -9.98 6.43 -13.47
CA ALA A 92 -8.80 5.99 -12.73
C ALA A 92 -7.55 6.76 -13.21
N GLN A 93 -6.66 7.07 -12.30
CA GLN A 93 -5.33 7.57 -12.61
C GLN A 93 -4.43 6.39 -12.94
N LEU A 94 -3.73 6.46 -14.07
CA LEU A 94 -2.72 5.48 -14.47
C LEU A 94 -1.32 6.02 -14.17
N ILE A 95 -0.55 5.24 -13.43
CA ILE A 95 0.89 5.44 -13.23
C ILE A 95 1.60 4.35 -14.05
N GLU A 96 2.43 4.74 -15.01
CA GLU A 96 3.26 3.86 -15.83
C GLU A 96 4.74 4.13 -15.53
N ASN A 97 5.49 3.09 -15.19
CA ASN A 97 6.91 3.20 -14.86
C ASN A 97 7.19 4.35 -13.86
N GLY A 98 6.37 4.40 -12.82
CA GLY A 98 6.48 5.38 -11.74
C GLY A 98 6.04 6.80 -12.08
N LYS A 99 5.51 7.07 -13.28
CA LYS A 99 5.05 8.41 -13.70
C LYS A 99 3.56 8.42 -14.00
N SER A 100 2.86 9.43 -13.49
CA SER A 100 1.44 9.62 -13.76
C SER A 100 1.18 10.02 -15.21
N LEU A 101 0.31 9.28 -15.88
CA LEU A 101 -0.23 9.61 -17.21
C LEU A 101 -1.57 10.37 -17.12
N GLY A 102 -2.01 10.71 -15.91
CA GLY A 102 -3.27 11.40 -15.67
C GLY A 102 -4.45 10.47 -15.49
N SER A 103 -5.64 11.07 -15.42
CA SER A 103 -6.92 10.39 -15.22
C SER A 103 -7.52 9.94 -16.54
N MET A 104 -8.00 8.70 -16.59
CA MET A 104 -8.57 8.06 -17.77
C MET A 104 -9.93 7.44 -17.43
N THR A 105 -10.81 7.32 -18.43
CA THR A 105 -12.00 6.47 -18.28
C THR A 105 -11.60 4.99 -18.29
N HIS A 106 -12.43 4.10 -17.75
CA HIS A 106 -12.17 2.66 -17.82
C HIS A 106 -11.93 2.16 -19.25
N LYS A 107 -12.64 2.72 -20.23
CA LYS A 107 -12.49 2.35 -21.64
C LYS A 107 -11.13 2.76 -22.19
N ASP A 108 -10.71 4.01 -21.92
CA ASP A 108 -9.42 4.52 -22.39
C ASP A 108 -8.26 3.80 -21.71
N LEU A 109 -8.39 3.52 -20.42
CA LEU A 109 -7.41 2.72 -19.66
C LEU A 109 -7.24 1.31 -20.23
N SER A 110 -8.36 0.61 -20.51
CA SER A 110 -8.31 -0.73 -21.10
C SER A 110 -7.63 -0.70 -22.47
N HIS A 111 -7.99 0.27 -23.31
CA HIS A 111 -7.38 0.44 -24.64
C HIS A 111 -5.90 0.78 -24.56
N TYR A 112 -5.51 1.66 -23.63
CA TYR A 112 -4.10 2.00 -23.40
C TYR A 112 -3.27 0.77 -23.01
N LEU A 113 -3.77 -0.02 -22.05
CA LEU A 113 -3.10 -1.23 -21.59
C LEU A 113 -2.99 -2.30 -22.69
N GLU A 114 -4.01 -2.44 -23.53
CA GLU A 114 -3.99 -3.38 -24.66
C GLU A 114 -2.83 -3.11 -25.62
N ILE A 115 -2.51 -1.84 -25.86
CA ILE A 115 -1.44 -1.43 -26.75
C ILE A 115 -0.06 -1.53 -26.07
N ASN A 116 0.05 -1.10 -24.80
CA ASN A 116 1.34 -0.80 -24.19
C ASN A 116 1.82 -1.85 -23.18
N ALA A 117 0.89 -2.55 -22.48
CA ALA A 117 1.25 -3.31 -21.28
C ALA A 117 2.23 -4.46 -21.57
N ARG A 118 2.02 -5.21 -22.65
CA ARG A 118 2.87 -6.38 -22.98
C ARG A 118 4.35 -6.04 -23.06
N ASN A 119 4.68 -4.96 -23.76
CA ASN A 119 6.08 -4.58 -23.99
C ASN A 119 6.75 -4.08 -22.71
N LYS A 120 6.03 -3.30 -21.90
CA LYS A 120 6.55 -2.79 -20.62
C LYS A 120 6.78 -3.90 -19.61
N ILE A 121 5.82 -4.83 -19.48
CA ILE A 121 5.93 -6.00 -18.61
C ILE A 121 7.10 -6.89 -19.04
N ARG A 122 7.26 -7.15 -20.35
CA ARG A 122 8.40 -7.92 -20.87
C ARG A 122 9.75 -7.26 -20.56
N SER A 123 9.85 -5.93 -20.75
CA SER A 123 11.07 -5.18 -20.45
C SER A 123 11.42 -5.27 -18.97
N ALA A 124 10.46 -5.06 -18.07
CA ALA A 124 10.67 -5.12 -16.64
C ALA A 124 11.10 -6.52 -16.18
N ILE A 125 10.37 -7.59 -16.57
CA ILE A 125 10.74 -8.96 -16.19
C ILE A 125 12.12 -9.34 -16.74
N LYS A 126 12.44 -8.92 -17.96
CA LYS A 126 13.75 -9.19 -18.55
C LYS A 126 14.85 -8.56 -17.71
N HIS A 127 14.77 -7.27 -17.40
CA HIS A 127 15.79 -6.56 -16.64
C HIS A 127 15.92 -7.11 -15.21
N LEU A 128 14.81 -7.33 -14.51
CA LEU A 128 14.82 -7.95 -13.18
C LEU A 128 15.46 -9.35 -13.20
N SER A 129 15.21 -10.14 -14.26
CA SER A 129 15.76 -11.49 -14.39
C SER A 129 17.24 -11.53 -14.74
N GLU A 130 17.82 -10.45 -15.30
CA GLU A 130 19.24 -10.35 -15.60
C GLU A 130 20.07 -10.18 -14.33
N ASN A 131 19.50 -9.54 -13.30
CA ASN A 131 20.18 -9.13 -12.08
C ASN A 131 19.86 -10.01 -10.86
N ASN A 132 18.87 -10.91 -10.96
CA ASN A 132 18.42 -11.74 -9.86
C ASN A 132 18.38 -13.22 -10.24
N GLN A 133 18.54 -14.10 -9.23
CA GLN A 133 18.37 -15.55 -9.41
C GLN A 133 16.92 -15.96 -9.43
N VAL A 134 16.08 -15.25 -8.65
CA VAL A 134 14.64 -15.51 -8.55
C VAL A 134 13.86 -14.22 -8.68
N VAL A 135 12.82 -14.21 -9.51
CA VAL A 135 11.80 -13.17 -9.56
C VAL A 135 10.51 -13.76 -9.01
N ILE A 136 10.00 -13.20 -7.92
CA ILE A 136 8.73 -13.62 -7.32
C ILE A 136 7.64 -12.71 -7.85
N ILE A 137 6.72 -13.30 -8.60
CA ILE A 137 5.64 -12.59 -9.31
C ILE A 137 4.36 -12.72 -8.49
N GLU A 138 3.77 -11.59 -8.13
CA GLU A 138 2.45 -11.56 -7.52
C GLU A 138 1.37 -11.32 -8.58
N GLY A 139 0.38 -12.20 -8.63
CA GLY A 139 -0.82 -12.02 -9.43
C GLY A 139 -1.83 -11.04 -8.80
N ALA A 140 -2.85 -10.65 -9.54
CA ALA A 140 -3.93 -9.79 -9.05
C ALA A 140 -5.28 -10.52 -9.13
N GLY A 141 -6.08 -10.46 -8.04
CA GLY A 141 -7.36 -11.17 -7.97
C GLY A 141 -7.23 -12.68 -8.18
N SER A 142 -8.05 -13.23 -9.07
CA SER A 142 -8.04 -14.64 -9.47
C SER A 142 -7.66 -14.80 -10.96
N PRO A 143 -6.86 -15.80 -11.32
CA PRO A 143 -6.56 -16.09 -12.74
C PRO A 143 -7.73 -16.77 -13.48
N ALA A 144 -8.82 -17.03 -12.81
CA ALA A 144 -10.00 -17.74 -13.31
C ALA A 144 -11.22 -16.83 -13.51
N GLU A 145 -11.01 -15.53 -13.72
CA GLU A 145 -12.07 -14.55 -14.01
C GLU A 145 -12.56 -14.71 -15.46
N ILE A 146 -13.37 -15.76 -15.72
CA ILE A 146 -13.83 -16.14 -17.06
C ILE A 146 -14.78 -15.14 -17.73
N ASN A 147 -15.35 -14.22 -16.93
CA ASN A 147 -16.21 -13.12 -17.38
C ASN A 147 -15.42 -11.89 -17.83
N ARG A 148 -14.10 -11.87 -17.66
CA ARG A 148 -13.28 -10.72 -17.99
C ARG A 148 -13.12 -10.58 -19.50
N SER A 149 -13.54 -9.45 -20.06
CA SER A 149 -13.21 -9.07 -21.41
C SER A 149 -11.82 -8.44 -21.46
N GLY A 150 -10.94 -8.94 -22.33
CA GLY A 150 -9.58 -8.47 -22.50
C GLY A 150 -8.55 -9.31 -21.74
N GLU A 151 -7.27 -8.96 -21.93
CA GLU A 151 -6.16 -9.73 -21.40
C GLU A 151 -5.94 -9.43 -19.91
N ASP A 152 -5.77 -10.46 -19.12
CA ASP A 152 -5.30 -10.35 -17.74
C ASP A 152 -3.77 -10.31 -17.70
N TYR A 153 -3.22 -9.10 -17.70
CA TYR A 153 -1.77 -8.87 -17.70
C TYR A 153 -1.09 -9.26 -16.39
N ALA A 154 -1.84 -9.35 -15.29
CA ALA A 154 -1.28 -9.70 -13.98
C ALA A 154 -1.20 -11.21 -13.73
N ASN A 155 -2.04 -12.02 -14.42
CA ASN A 155 -2.05 -13.47 -14.25
C ASN A 155 -1.89 -14.20 -15.61
N THR A 156 -2.94 -14.27 -16.44
CA THR A 156 -2.95 -15.15 -17.62
C THR A 156 -1.89 -14.81 -18.66
N PHE A 157 -1.60 -13.52 -18.87
CA PHE A 157 -0.49 -13.11 -19.74
C PHE A 157 0.85 -13.65 -19.24
N ILE A 158 1.15 -13.48 -17.94
CA ILE A 158 2.40 -13.96 -17.33
C ILE A 158 2.51 -15.48 -17.42
N LEU A 159 1.44 -16.19 -17.06
CA LEU A 159 1.38 -17.66 -17.12
C LEU A 159 1.64 -18.17 -18.52
N ARG A 160 1.03 -17.56 -19.54
CA ARG A 160 1.17 -17.96 -20.94
C ARG A 160 2.55 -17.64 -21.51
N GLU A 161 3.05 -16.44 -21.24
CA GLU A 161 4.30 -15.94 -21.83
C GLU A 161 5.53 -16.61 -21.23
N TYR A 162 5.55 -16.77 -19.89
CA TYR A 162 6.76 -17.18 -19.18
C TYR A 162 6.68 -18.57 -18.54
N SER A 163 5.49 -19.11 -18.34
CA SER A 163 5.29 -20.41 -17.69
C SER A 163 6.00 -20.52 -16.32
N PRO A 164 5.79 -19.56 -15.39
CA PRO A 164 6.41 -19.58 -14.08
C PRO A 164 5.93 -20.80 -13.27
N VAL A 165 6.74 -21.25 -12.34
CA VAL A 165 6.26 -22.12 -11.27
C VAL A 165 5.25 -21.36 -10.45
N THR A 166 4.06 -21.94 -10.25
CA THR A 166 2.95 -21.20 -9.69
C THR A 166 2.45 -21.84 -8.39
N ILE A 167 2.27 -21.02 -7.38
CA ILE A 167 1.55 -21.32 -6.14
C ILE A 167 0.16 -20.71 -6.24
N LEU A 168 -0.89 -21.51 -6.04
CA LEU A 168 -2.27 -21.03 -5.93
C LEU A 168 -2.68 -21.03 -4.45
N ILE A 169 -2.93 -19.82 -3.91
CA ILE A 169 -3.31 -19.61 -2.51
C ILE A 169 -4.80 -19.31 -2.35
N THR A 170 -5.42 -19.86 -1.32
CA THR A 170 -6.80 -19.58 -0.92
C THR A 170 -6.91 -19.20 0.56
N ASP A 171 -7.96 -18.45 0.90
CA ASP A 171 -8.35 -18.16 2.27
C ASP A 171 -9.38 -19.17 2.74
N ILE A 172 -9.19 -19.74 3.94
CA ILE A 172 -10.15 -20.72 4.53
C ILE A 172 -11.16 -20.06 5.48
N GLU A 173 -10.95 -18.81 5.86
CA GLU A 173 -11.70 -18.17 6.95
C GLU A 173 -13.21 -18.08 6.67
N GLN A 174 -13.58 -17.92 5.41
CA GLN A 174 -14.99 -17.85 4.98
C GLN A 174 -15.58 -19.21 4.58
N GLY A 175 -14.81 -20.30 4.67
CA GLY A 175 -15.21 -21.62 4.21
C GLY A 175 -15.04 -21.81 2.70
N GLY A 176 -15.28 -23.04 2.20
CA GLY A 176 -15.22 -23.36 0.77
C GLY A 176 -13.83 -23.36 0.16
N ALA A 177 -12.74 -23.35 0.92
CA ALA A 177 -11.36 -23.26 0.43
C ALA A 177 -11.03 -24.31 -0.63
N PHE A 178 -11.38 -25.57 -0.41
CA PHE A 178 -11.12 -26.65 -1.37
C PHE A 178 -11.91 -26.48 -2.67
N ALA A 179 -13.17 -26.03 -2.58
CA ALA A 179 -13.98 -25.72 -3.76
C ALA A 179 -13.38 -24.56 -4.55
N SER A 180 -12.88 -23.51 -3.86
CA SER A 180 -12.23 -22.36 -4.46
C SER A 180 -10.92 -22.76 -5.15
N LEU A 181 -10.08 -23.59 -4.52
CA LEU A 181 -8.84 -24.11 -5.13
C LEU A 181 -9.14 -24.95 -6.37
N TYR A 182 -10.04 -25.93 -6.23
CA TYR A 182 -10.39 -26.82 -7.33
C TYR A 182 -11.04 -26.06 -8.48
N GLY A 183 -12.03 -25.22 -8.20
CA GLY A 183 -12.72 -24.41 -9.21
C GLY A 183 -11.78 -23.47 -9.96
N THR A 184 -10.94 -22.73 -9.23
CA THR A 184 -9.93 -21.85 -9.84
C THR A 184 -8.96 -22.66 -10.71
N TYR A 185 -8.42 -23.77 -10.17
CA TYR A 185 -7.50 -24.63 -10.91
C TYR A 185 -8.10 -25.17 -12.22
N ILE A 186 -9.34 -25.65 -12.20
CA ILE A 186 -10.00 -26.19 -13.39
C ILE A 186 -10.32 -25.12 -14.42
N LEU A 187 -10.70 -23.92 -13.98
CA LEU A 187 -11.03 -22.80 -14.87
C LEU A 187 -9.80 -22.09 -15.45
N MET A 188 -8.62 -22.27 -14.86
CA MET A 188 -7.38 -21.69 -15.39
C MET A 188 -6.95 -22.35 -16.69
N GLU A 189 -6.70 -21.55 -17.74
CA GLU A 189 -6.14 -22.04 -19.01
C GLU A 189 -4.77 -22.70 -18.86
N ASN A 190 -3.92 -22.12 -17.99
CA ASN A 190 -2.53 -22.55 -17.77
C ASN A 190 -2.36 -23.32 -16.45
N ARG A 191 -3.34 -24.11 -16.04
CA ARG A 191 -3.34 -24.85 -14.77
C ARG A 191 -2.15 -25.78 -14.56
N ASN A 192 -1.53 -26.26 -15.63
CA ASN A 192 -0.33 -27.11 -15.59
C ASN A 192 0.90 -26.38 -15.03
N MET A 193 0.86 -25.06 -14.88
CA MET A 193 1.90 -24.26 -14.20
C MET A 193 1.75 -24.29 -12.69
N VAL A 194 0.56 -24.59 -12.15
CA VAL A 194 0.35 -24.72 -10.71
C VAL A 194 1.08 -25.96 -10.21
N LYS A 195 2.04 -25.74 -9.31
CA LYS A 195 2.85 -26.79 -8.70
C LYS A 195 2.44 -27.06 -7.26
N TRP A 196 1.87 -26.07 -6.59
CA TRP A 196 1.44 -26.18 -5.21
C TRP A 196 0.18 -25.38 -4.93
N PHE A 197 -0.60 -25.90 -4.00
CA PHE A 197 -1.64 -25.17 -3.32
C PHE A 197 -1.15 -24.67 -1.96
N VAL A 198 -1.69 -23.55 -1.50
CA VAL A 198 -1.52 -23.05 -0.13
C VAL A 198 -2.89 -22.70 0.43
N VAL A 199 -3.16 -23.16 1.65
CA VAL A 199 -4.33 -22.78 2.43
C VAL A 199 -3.90 -21.76 3.47
N ASN A 200 -4.54 -20.60 3.50
CA ASN A 200 -4.16 -19.47 4.35
C ASN A 200 -5.23 -19.20 5.43
N ARG A 201 -4.81 -18.55 6.51
CA ARG A 201 -5.66 -18.11 7.64
C ARG A 201 -6.37 -19.24 8.38
N MET A 202 -5.71 -20.39 8.53
CA MET A 202 -6.25 -21.50 9.31
C MET A 202 -6.35 -21.14 10.79
N ARG A 203 -7.51 -21.37 11.37
CA ARG A 203 -7.74 -21.27 12.83
C ARG A 203 -7.71 -22.67 13.45
N GLY A 204 -6.99 -22.80 14.54
CA GLY A 204 -6.87 -24.07 15.27
C GLY A 204 -5.95 -25.08 14.60
N ASN A 205 -6.21 -26.40 14.81
CA ASN A 205 -5.35 -27.47 14.32
C ASN A 205 -5.55 -27.71 12.82
N SER A 206 -4.48 -27.62 12.04
CA SER A 206 -4.50 -27.86 10.59
C SER A 206 -4.74 -29.32 10.20
N ASP A 207 -4.54 -30.29 11.11
CA ASP A 207 -4.73 -31.72 10.82
C ASP A 207 -6.17 -32.06 10.38
N VAL A 208 -7.14 -31.26 10.79
CA VAL A 208 -8.54 -31.41 10.34
C VAL A 208 -8.72 -31.27 8.83
N LEU A 209 -7.72 -30.68 8.14
CA LEU A 209 -7.74 -30.50 6.69
C LEU A 209 -7.11 -31.66 5.91
N ASN A 210 -6.39 -32.59 6.57
CA ASN A 210 -5.58 -33.61 5.90
C ASN A 210 -6.37 -34.41 4.87
N THR A 211 -7.56 -34.92 5.22
CA THR A 211 -8.43 -35.67 4.29
C THR A 211 -8.86 -34.83 3.08
N GLY A 212 -9.11 -33.52 3.28
CA GLY A 212 -9.46 -32.60 2.19
C GLY A 212 -8.27 -32.32 1.28
N ILE A 213 -7.09 -32.17 1.84
CA ILE A 213 -5.82 -31.97 1.12
C ILE A 213 -5.49 -33.20 0.27
N GLU A 214 -5.61 -34.41 0.83
CA GLU A 214 -5.40 -35.67 0.11
C GLU A 214 -6.34 -35.81 -1.09
N LYS A 215 -7.63 -35.60 -0.88
CA LYS A 215 -8.63 -35.64 -1.95
C LYS A 215 -8.39 -34.57 -3.03
N LEU A 216 -7.99 -33.35 -2.64
CA LEU A 216 -7.66 -32.31 -3.61
C LEU A 216 -6.45 -32.72 -4.48
N ALA A 217 -5.44 -33.32 -3.85
CA ALA A 217 -4.27 -33.83 -4.56
C ALA A 217 -4.63 -34.99 -5.50
N GLU A 218 -5.53 -35.91 -5.09
CA GLU A 218 -6.07 -36.98 -5.96
C GLU A 218 -6.79 -36.41 -7.18
N PHE A 219 -7.62 -35.37 -7.02
CA PHE A 219 -8.39 -34.77 -8.11
C PHE A 219 -7.55 -33.95 -9.10
N THR A 220 -6.46 -33.35 -8.62
CA THR A 220 -5.70 -32.36 -9.40
C THR A 220 -4.31 -32.81 -9.80
N GLY A 221 -3.74 -33.77 -9.08
CA GLY A 221 -2.30 -34.14 -9.15
C GLY A 221 -1.37 -33.07 -8.56
N VAL A 222 -1.91 -32.06 -7.86
CA VAL A 222 -1.12 -30.93 -7.30
C VAL A 222 -1.09 -31.06 -5.77
N PRO A 223 0.10 -31.14 -5.15
CA PRO A 223 0.24 -31.20 -3.71
C PRO A 223 -0.03 -29.84 -3.05
N THR A 224 -0.36 -29.87 -1.77
CA THR A 224 -0.41 -28.68 -0.92
C THR A 224 0.98 -28.42 -0.34
N LEU A 225 1.52 -27.21 -0.56
CA LEU A 225 2.81 -26.77 -0.03
C LEU A 225 2.74 -26.53 1.48
N GLY A 226 1.58 -26.10 1.98
CA GLY A 226 1.39 -25.86 3.39
C GLY A 226 0.04 -25.25 3.74
N VAL A 227 -0.20 -25.19 5.04
CA VAL A 227 -1.37 -24.57 5.66
C VAL A 227 -0.89 -23.50 6.62
N ILE A 228 -1.07 -22.22 6.23
CA ILE A 228 -0.62 -21.06 6.99
C ILE A 228 -1.65 -20.75 8.06
N PRO A 229 -1.26 -20.65 9.33
CA PRO A 229 -2.19 -20.26 10.40
C PRO A 229 -2.66 -18.81 10.22
N ARG A 230 -3.78 -18.47 10.83
CA ARG A 230 -4.17 -17.08 10.97
C ARG A 230 -3.11 -16.36 11.81
N ILE A 231 -2.54 -15.32 11.25
CA ILE A 231 -1.58 -14.46 11.94
C ILE A 231 -2.38 -13.27 12.49
N ASP A 232 -2.50 -13.23 13.81
CA ASP A 232 -3.15 -12.10 14.48
C ASP A 232 -2.16 -10.94 14.67
N GLU A 233 -2.68 -9.74 14.83
CA GLU A 233 -1.90 -8.52 15.08
C GLU A 233 -0.77 -8.26 14.07
N ILE A 234 -1.08 -8.35 12.78
CA ILE A 234 -0.13 -7.94 11.73
C ILE A 234 0.09 -6.42 11.83
N ARG A 235 1.36 -6.02 12.05
CA ARG A 235 1.79 -4.62 12.18
C ARG A 235 2.44 -4.08 10.92
N LEU A 236 2.21 -4.73 9.78
CA LEU A 236 2.65 -4.26 8.47
C LEU A 236 1.64 -3.28 7.87
N PRO A 237 2.08 -2.38 6.98
CA PRO A 237 1.19 -1.56 6.18
C PRO A 237 0.17 -2.40 5.41
N GLY A 238 -1.11 -2.00 5.48
CA GLY A 238 -2.17 -2.65 4.73
C GLY A 238 -2.04 -2.44 3.22
N GLU A 239 -2.41 -3.44 2.43
CA GLU A 239 -2.37 -3.34 0.96
C GLU A 239 -3.53 -2.50 0.42
N ASP A 240 -4.75 -2.76 0.90
CA ASP A 240 -5.99 -2.13 0.43
C ASP A 240 -6.84 -1.60 1.59
N GLY A 241 -7.60 -0.55 1.33
CA GLY A 241 -8.45 0.13 2.32
C GLY A 241 -9.52 -0.74 3.00
N ASN A 242 -9.72 -1.99 2.59
CA ASN A 242 -10.64 -2.92 3.24
C ASN A 242 -10.13 -3.45 4.58
N ASP A 243 -8.80 -3.48 4.79
CA ASP A 243 -8.21 -3.90 6.06
C ASP A 243 -8.44 -2.86 7.18
N TYR A 244 -8.79 -1.63 6.82
CA TYR A 244 -9.06 -0.52 7.74
C TYR A 244 -10.51 -0.41 8.19
N SER A 245 -11.41 -1.25 7.68
CA SER A 245 -12.83 -1.22 8.07
C SER A 245 -13.12 -1.88 9.41
N ASN A 246 -12.23 -2.77 9.88
CA ASN A 246 -12.40 -3.62 11.06
C ASN A 246 -11.25 -3.52 12.07
N SER A 247 -10.45 -2.45 12.07
CA SER A 247 -9.46 -2.26 13.13
C SER A 247 -10.19 -2.11 14.46
N GLU A 248 -9.95 -3.05 15.37
CA GLU A 248 -10.43 -2.95 16.73
C GLU A 248 -9.98 -1.62 17.34
N ILE A 249 -10.89 -0.99 18.07
CA ILE A 249 -10.70 0.32 18.65
C ILE A 249 -9.67 0.22 19.78
N PHE A 250 -8.45 0.65 19.53
CA PHE A 250 -7.39 0.72 20.53
C PHE A 250 -7.17 2.17 20.98
N GLY A 251 -7.90 2.55 22.03
CA GLY A 251 -7.73 3.85 22.68
C GLY A 251 -8.54 4.98 22.02
N THR A 252 -8.68 6.10 22.74
CA THR A 252 -9.40 7.30 22.29
C THR A 252 -8.48 8.49 22.05
N ASP A 253 -7.18 8.35 22.33
CA ASP A 253 -6.24 9.47 22.35
C ASP A 253 -5.93 9.99 20.93
N VAL A 254 -5.83 9.11 19.93
CA VAL A 254 -5.61 9.47 18.54
C VAL A 254 -6.85 9.15 17.72
N CYS A 255 -7.40 10.17 17.05
CA CYS A 255 -8.50 10.02 16.11
C CYS A 255 -8.05 10.39 14.70
N ILE A 256 -8.35 9.53 13.73
CA ILE A 256 -8.04 9.72 12.33
C ILE A 256 -9.35 9.96 11.58
N ILE A 257 -9.47 11.09 10.90
CA ILE A 257 -10.66 11.39 10.13
C ILE A 257 -10.75 10.47 8.93
N LYS A 258 -11.86 9.73 8.81
CA LYS A 258 -12.18 8.89 7.67
C LYS A 258 -13.22 9.56 6.80
N TYR A 259 -12.77 10.22 5.74
CA TYR A 259 -13.65 10.77 4.70
C TYR A 259 -13.67 9.85 3.46
N PRO A 260 -14.67 10.05 2.54
CA PRO A 260 -14.94 9.11 1.44
C PRO A 260 -13.78 8.90 0.47
N MET A 261 -13.01 9.96 0.18
CA MET A 261 -11.93 9.94 -0.80
C MET A 261 -10.54 9.92 -0.16
N MET A 262 -10.44 9.37 1.06
CA MET A 262 -9.18 9.22 1.77
C MET A 262 -8.17 8.40 0.95
N GLU A 263 -6.96 8.92 0.80
CA GLU A 263 -5.84 8.30 0.06
C GLU A 263 -4.65 8.04 0.98
N ASN A 264 -3.76 7.13 0.60
CA ASN A 264 -2.59 6.75 1.38
C ASN A 264 -2.92 6.33 2.81
N LEU A 265 -3.86 5.41 2.94
CA LEU A 265 -4.33 4.88 4.22
C LEU A 265 -3.19 4.30 5.09
N SER A 266 -2.14 3.79 4.43
CA SER A 266 -0.93 3.29 5.09
C SER A 266 -0.10 4.38 5.79
N GLU A 267 -0.44 5.65 5.61
CA GLU A 267 0.23 6.79 6.28
C GLU A 267 0.17 6.68 7.81
N VAL A 268 -0.89 6.07 8.34
CA VAL A 268 -1.12 5.94 9.80
C VAL A 268 -0.66 4.59 10.38
N ASP A 269 -0.25 3.65 9.53
CA ASP A 269 0.22 2.33 9.97
C ASP A 269 1.44 2.38 10.92
N PRO A 270 2.36 3.35 10.82
CA PRO A 270 3.43 3.51 11.79
C PRO A 270 2.95 3.65 13.23
N LEU A 271 1.80 4.28 13.46
CA LEU A 271 1.20 4.36 14.80
C LEU A 271 0.96 2.97 15.38
N LYS A 272 0.40 2.06 14.59
CA LYS A 272 0.18 0.67 14.99
C LYS A 272 1.50 -0.07 15.25
N ALA A 273 2.50 0.15 14.39
CA ALA A 273 3.84 -0.43 14.57
C ALA A 273 4.51 0.07 15.86
N PHE A 274 4.26 1.31 16.26
CA PHE A 274 4.72 1.87 17.53
C PHE A 274 3.88 1.45 18.74
N GLY A 275 2.80 0.68 18.55
CA GLY A 275 1.89 0.28 19.61
C GLY A 275 0.93 1.40 20.04
N ILE A 276 0.75 2.43 19.22
CA ILE A 276 -0.14 3.55 19.47
C ILE A 276 -1.53 3.22 18.93
N GLY A 277 -2.51 3.13 19.83
CA GLY A 277 -3.90 2.91 19.46
C GLY A 277 -4.55 4.15 18.84
N TYR A 278 -5.42 3.94 17.86
CA TYR A 278 -6.18 5.02 17.23
C TYR A 278 -7.57 4.57 16.77
N ASN A 279 -8.45 5.54 16.56
CA ASN A 279 -9.80 5.33 16.05
C ASN A 279 -10.00 6.04 14.71
N TYR A 280 -10.59 5.34 13.74
CA TYR A 280 -11.15 6.01 12.58
C TYR A 280 -12.50 6.68 12.93
N VAL A 281 -12.61 7.95 12.57
CA VAL A 281 -13.78 8.77 12.87
C VAL A 281 -14.43 9.28 11.59
N ASN A 282 -15.72 9.05 11.47
CA ASN A 282 -16.57 9.54 10.39
C ASN A 282 -17.83 10.22 10.97
N LYS A 283 -18.77 10.59 10.10
CA LYS A 283 -20.03 11.23 10.51
C LYS A 283 -20.84 10.47 11.56
N ASN A 284 -20.73 9.12 11.60
CA ASN A 284 -21.54 8.28 12.48
C ASN A 284 -21.00 8.21 13.93
N ASN A 285 -19.68 8.39 14.09
CA ASN A 285 -19.00 8.30 15.38
C ASN A 285 -18.21 9.58 15.73
N LYS A 286 -18.54 10.73 15.14
CA LYS A 286 -17.82 12.00 15.28
C LYS A 286 -17.67 12.50 16.73
N ASN A 287 -18.51 12.00 17.64
CA ASN A 287 -18.40 12.34 19.07
C ASN A 287 -17.07 11.87 19.70
N LEU A 288 -16.39 10.86 19.11
CA LEU A 288 -15.07 10.43 19.57
C LEU A 288 -14.03 11.57 19.49
N LEU A 289 -14.19 12.51 18.54
CA LEU A 289 -13.30 13.66 18.43
C LEU A 289 -13.27 14.54 19.67
N LYS A 290 -14.36 14.54 20.46
CA LYS A 290 -14.42 15.30 21.71
C LYS A 290 -13.50 14.77 22.80
N LEU A 291 -13.10 13.49 22.69
CA LEU A 291 -12.21 12.82 23.64
C LEU A 291 -10.76 12.74 23.14
N ALA A 292 -10.54 13.02 21.86
CA ALA A 292 -9.24 12.92 21.23
C ALA A 292 -8.23 13.90 21.83
N LYS A 293 -6.99 13.46 22.06
CA LYS A 293 -5.83 14.30 22.35
C LYS A 293 -5.14 14.76 21.08
N ILE A 294 -5.24 13.96 20.02
CA ILE A 294 -4.68 14.25 18.71
C ILE A 294 -5.69 13.86 17.64
N ILE A 295 -5.85 14.72 16.64
CA ILE A 295 -6.71 14.47 15.47
C ILE A 295 -5.84 14.56 14.23
N ILE A 296 -5.91 13.53 13.36
CA ILE A 296 -5.17 13.46 12.09
C ILE A 296 -6.16 13.53 10.93
N LEU A 297 -5.91 14.45 10.01
CA LEU A 297 -6.56 14.55 8.71
C LEU A 297 -5.59 14.00 7.67
N PRO A 298 -5.77 12.77 7.15
CA PRO A 298 -4.87 12.17 6.17
C PRO A 298 -5.02 12.76 4.77
N GLY A 299 -4.29 12.19 3.79
CA GLY A 299 -4.40 12.56 2.38
C GLY A 299 -5.78 12.29 1.79
N SER A 300 -6.12 13.02 0.74
CA SER A 300 -7.40 12.92 0.03
C SER A 300 -7.15 12.90 -1.48
N LYS A 301 -7.86 12.03 -2.18
CA LYS A 301 -7.89 11.98 -3.64
C LYS A 301 -8.73 13.09 -4.27
N ASP A 302 -9.75 13.55 -3.53
CA ASP A 302 -10.61 14.66 -3.90
C ASP A 302 -10.87 15.54 -2.68
N VAL A 303 -9.98 16.52 -2.50
CA VAL A 303 -9.99 17.44 -1.36
C VAL A 303 -11.29 18.26 -1.30
N PHE A 304 -11.87 18.61 -2.44
CA PHE A 304 -13.10 19.42 -2.48
C PHE A 304 -14.30 18.64 -1.98
N SER A 305 -14.46 17.40 -2.45
CA SER A 305 -15.52 16.50 -2.01
C SER A 305 -15.41 16.16 -0.53
N ASP A 306 -14.19 15.90 -0.05
CA ASP A 306 -13.94 15.56 1.35
C ASP A 306 -14.08 16.76 2.28
N LEU A 307 -13.67 17.95 1.85
CA LEU A 307 -13.91 19.20 2.58
C LEU A 307 -15.44 19.49 2.71
N LYS A 308 -16.18 19.27 1.63
CA LYS A 308 -17.64 19.35 1.66
C LYS A 308 -18.24 18.34 2.64
N TYR A 309 -17.76 17.10 2.62
CA TYR A 309 -18.19 16.05 3.56
C TYR A 309 -17.95 16.47 5.02
N LEU A 310 -16.80 17.06 5.36
CA LEU A 310 -16.49 17.55 6.70
C LEU A 310 -17.51 18.61 7.15
N LYS A 311 -17.83 19.57 6.27
CA LYS A 311 -18.80 20.63 6.53
C LYS A 311 -20.22 20.08 6.66
N ASP A 312 -20.67 19.26 5.72
CA ASP A 312 -22.04 18.69 5.71
C ASP A 312 -22.30 17.76 6.92
N SER A 313 -21.25 17.12 7.43
CA SER A 313 -21.33 16.25 8.62
C SER A 313 -21.21 16.98 9.95
N GLY A 314 -20.83 18.27 9.97
CA GLY A 314 -20.53 19.06 11.15
C GLY A 314 -19.30 18.57 11.92
N ILE A 315 -18.36 17.92 11.24
CA ILE A 315 -17.05 17.55 11.78
C ILE A 315 -16.16 18.79 11.85
N ASP A 316 -16.29 19.71 10.90
CA ASP A 316 -15.54 20.96 10.84
C ASP A 316 -15.77 21.84 12.07
N ASP A 317 -16.99 21.94 12.57
CA ASP A 317 -17.31 22.68 13.82
C ASP A 317 -16.58 22.06 15.01
N ILE A 318 -16.57 20.72 15.11
CA ILE A 318 -15.84 20.01 16.17
C ILE A 318 -14.33 20.26 16.04
N LEU A 319 -13.78 20.22 14.83
CA LEU A 319 -12.36 20.50 14.59
C LEU A 319 -11.97 21.92 15.05
N ARG A 320 -12.80 22.92 14.75
CA ARG A 320 -12.60 24.31 15.20
C ARG A 320 -12.65 24.41 16.72
N GLU A 321 -13.65 23.80 17.37
CA GLU A 321 -13.77 23.75 18.82
C GLU A 321 -12.55 23.09 19.46
N ARG A 322 -12.08 21.97 18.89
CA ARG A 322 -10.91 21.25 19.41
C ARG A 322 -9.60 22.01 19.22
N ALA A 323 -9.45 22.72 18.09
CA ALA A 323 -8.31 23.60 17.83
C ALA A 323 -8.25 24.73 18.88
N VAL A 324 -9.37 25.39 19.17
CA VAL A 324 -9.46 26.43 20.21
C VAL A 324 -9.15 25.85 21.61
N SER A 325 -9.53 24.60 21.88
CA SER A 325 -9.26 23.90 23.13
C SER A 325 -7.79 23.45 23.29
N GLY A 326 -6.93 23.70 22.30
CA GLY A 326 -5.51 23.33 22.32
C GLY A 326 -5.20 21.87 21.96
N VAL A 327 -6.17 21.13 21.42
CA VAL A 327 -5.94 19.76 20.91
C VAL A 327 -5.05 19.82 19.69
N LYS A 328 -4.06 18.92 19.60
CA LYS A 328 -3.20 18.83 18.42
C LYS A 328 -3.98 18.30 17.23
N ILE A 329 -3.93 19.01 16.11
CA ILE A 329 -4.54 18.64 14.84
C ILE A 329 -3.44 18.61 13.78
N LEU A 330 -3.24 17.45 13.14
CA LEU A 330 -2.28 17.26 12.06
C LEU A 330 -3.02 17.04 10.74
N GLY A 331 -2.76 17.87 9.74
CA GLY A 331 -3.17 17.64 8.35
C GLY A 331 -2.01 17.18 7.50
N ILE A 332 -2.18 16.09 6.74
CA ILE A 332 -1.16 15.55 5.83
C ILE A 332 -1.70 15.67 4.40
N CYS A 333 -0.94 16.31 3.49
CA CYS A 333 -1.27 16.46 2.07
C CYS A 333 -2.69 17.06 1.89
N GLY A 334 -3.67 16.29 1.41
CA GLY A 334 -5.06 16.75 1.30
C GLY A 334 -5.63 17.25 2.63
N GLY A 335 -5.29 16.62 3.74
CA GLY A 335 -5.65 17.07 5.09
C GLY A 335 -5.08 18.46 5.41
N TYR A 336 -3.83 18.72 5.06
CA TYR A 336 -3.20 20.02 5.21
C TYR A 336 -3.90 21.09 4.35
N GLN A 337 -4.22 20.74 3.10
CA GLN A 337 -4.98 21.64 2.21
C GLN A 337 -6.35 21.97 2.80
N MET A 338 -7.06 21.01 3.37
CA MET A 338 -8.36 21.26 4.02
C MET A 338 -8.26 22.18 5.25
N LEU A 339 -7.14 22.18 5.98
CA LEU A 339 -6.92 23.09 7.13
C LEU A 339 -6.69 24.54 6.73
N SER A 340 -6.42 24.85 5.46
CA SER A 340 -6.07 26.19 4.95
C SER A 340 -7.23 27.19 5.04
N MET A 341 -6.91 28.45 4.70
CA MET A 341 -7.94 29.51 4.51
C MET A 341 -8.70 29.32 3.20
N GLU A 342 -7.96 29.06 2.12
CA GLU A 342 -8.52 29.00 0.77
C GLU A 342 -7.77 27.98 -0.09
N ILE A 343 -8.49 27.32 -0.97
CA ILE A 343 -7.98 26.41 -1.99
C ILE A 343 -8.51 26.89 -3.34
N GLU A 344 -7.61 27.19 -4.29
CA GLU A 344 -7.95 27.60 -5.65
C GLU A 344 -7.71 26.43 -6.62
N SER A 345 -8.66 26.18 -7.51
CA SER A 345 -8.54 25.16 -8.56
C SER A 345 -8.88 25.73 -9.92
N ASP A 346 -7.86 25.82 -10.78
CA ASP A 346 -8.02 26.30 -12.15
C ASP A 346 -8.25 25.18 -13.19
N LEU A 347 -8.19 23.87 -12.80
CA LEU A 347 -7.70 22.93 -13.82
C LEU A 347 -8.56 21.69 -14.08
N ARG A 348 -9.60 21.39 -13.33
CA ARG A 348 -10.27 20.09 -13.54
C ARG A 348 -11.79 20.10 -13.63
N ASN A 349 -12.46 21.11 -13.13
CA ASN A 349 -13.91 21.29 -13.31
C ASN A 349 -14.25 22.77 -13.14
N GLU A 350 -14.98 23.36 -14.07
CA GLU A 350 -15.46 24.75 -14.07
C GLU A 350 -16.32 25.11 -12.83
N GLU A 351 -16.63 24.14 -11.96
CA GLU A 351 -17.46 24.32 -10.77
C GLU A 351 -16.69 24.71 -9.49
N HIS A 352 -15.35 24.66 -9.46
CA HIS A 352 -14.64 24.73 -8.17
C HIS A 352 -13.79 25.98 -7.94
N GLY A 353 -13.72 26.95 -8.76
CA GLY A 353 -13.02 28.23 -8.51
C GLY A 353 -12.22 28.30 -7.20
N LYS A 354 -12.57 29.21 -6.31
CA LYS A 354 -12.03 29.35 -4.96
C LYS A 354 -12.97 28.76 -3.92
N VAL A 355 -12.44 27.88 -3.07
CA VAL A 355 -13.18 27.24 -1.98
C VAL A 355 -12.52 27.56 -0.64
N SER A 356 -13.31 28.03 0.32
CA SER A 356 -12.82 28.25 1.68
C SER A 356 -12.53 26.92 2.37
N GLY A 357 -11.31 26.76 2.88
CA GLY A 357 -10.91 25.66 3.74
C GLY A 357 -11.55 25.70 5.13
N LEU A 358 -10.96 25.03 6.09
CA LEU A 358 -11.39 25.04 7.49
C LEU A 358 -10.90 26.32 8.23
N GLY A 359 -9.94 27.05 7.68
CA GLY A 359 -9.41 28.30 8.25
C GLY A 359 -8.66 28.11 9.56
N LEU A 360 -8.06 26.94 9.76
CA LEU A 360 -7.29 26.60 10.97
C LEU A 360 -5.80 26.93 10.81
N LEU A 361 -5.32 27.08 9.57
CA LEU A 361 -3.97 27.54 9.22
C LEU A 361 -4.08 28.71 8.24
N ASN A 362 -3.28 29.76 8.45
CA ASN A 362 -3.24 30.92 7.57
C ASN A 362 -2.35 30.66 6.33
N VAL A 363 -2.83 29.72 5.52
CA VAL A 363 -2.17 29.21 4.31
C VAL A 363 -3.19 29.22 3.18
N GLU A 364 -2.74 29.47 1.95
CA GLU A 364 -3.55 29.39 0.72
C GLU A 364 -2.91 28.40 -0.25
N PHE A 365 -3.71 27.56 -0.88
CA PHE A 365 -3.27 26.56 -1.87
C PHE A 365 -3.82 26.87 -3.26
N SER A 366 -3.04 26.52 -4.29
CA SER A 366 -3.49 26.46 -5.67
C SER A 366 -3.09 25.14 -6.32
N TYR A 367 -3.99 24.58 -7.15
CA TYR A 367 -3.73 23.35 -7.90
C TYR A 367 -3.08 23.65 -9.22
N PHE A 368 -2.02 22.91 -9.54
CA PHE A 368 -1.31 22.98 -10.81
C PHE A 368 -1.45 21.67 -11.59
N PRO A 369 -1.31 21.71 -12.96
CA PRO A 369 -1.46 20.49 -13.77
C PRO A 369 -0.35 19.46 -13.56
N VAL A 370 0.78 19.89 -13.00
CA VAL A 370 1.95 19.04 -12.78
C VAL A 370 1.93 18.53 -11.34
N LYS A 371 1.92 17.19 -11.21
CA LYS A 371 2.00 16.51 -9.90
C LYS A 371 3.41 16.66 -9.33
N THR A 372 3.51 17.15 -8.10
CA THR A 372 4.75 17.05 -7.33
C THR A 372 4.98 15.59 -6.96
N LEU A 373 6.16 15.06 -7.27
CA LEU A 373 6.55 13.69 -6.99
C LEU A 373 8.03 13.69 -6.66
N LYS A 374 8.38 13.64 -5.38
CA LYS A 374 9.79 13.66 -4.94
C LYS A 374 9.97 13.01 -3.57
N ARG A 375 11.16 12.45 -3.34
CA ARG A 375 11.64 12.15 -1.98
C ARG A 375 12.19 13.40 -1.35
N THR A 376 12.08 13.48 -0.04
CA THR A 376 12.63 14.57 0.75
C THR A 376 13.20 14.05 2.07
N ASN A 377 14.30 14.62 2.52
CA ASN A 377 14.73 14.46 3.90
C ASN A 377 14.20 15.64 4.70
N PHE A 378 13.82 15.41 5.92
CA PHE A 378 13.27 16.46 6.78
C PHE A 378 13.71 16.31 8.23
N THR A 379 13.74 17.44 8.94
CA THR A 379 13.86 17.54 10.40
C THR A 379 12.75 18.45 10.91
N ILE A 380 12.40 18.37 12.19
CA ILE A 380 11.47 19.32 12.80
C ILE A 380 12.13 20.69 12.80
N TYR A 381 11.42 21.74 12.34
CA TYR A 381 12.01 23.07 12.10
C TYR A 381 12.63 23.69 13.35
N GLU A 382 12.08 23.44 14.53
CA GLU A 382 12.55 23.99 15.81
C GLU A 382 13.66 23.14 16.47
N SER A 383 14.01 21.98 15.91
CA SER A 383 15.02 21.09 16.45
C SER A 383 16.24 21.02 15.52
N ASN A 384 17.36 21.57 16.00
CA ASN A 384 18.62 21.57 15.22
C ASN A 384 19.41 20.25 15.33
N ASP A 385 19.08 19.39 16.29
CA ASP A 385 19.84 18.18 16.62
C ASP A 385 19.13 16.87 16.20
N ASP A 386 17.93 16.95 15.62
CA ASP A 386 17.19 15.75 15.22
C ASP A 386 17.84 15.05 14.02
N PRO A 387 17.92 13.71 14.03
CA PRO A 387 18.37 12.97 12.87
C PRO A 387 17.43 13.23 11.68
N LYS A 388 18.00 13.39 10.49
CA LYS A 388 17.23 13.54 9.27
C LYS A 388 16.34 12.32 9.07
N SER A 389 15.05 12.57 8.94
CA SER A 389 14.04 11.58 8.59
C SER A 389 13.79 11.61 7.08
N GLN A 390 13.37 10.49 6.51
CA GLN A 390 13.02 10.39 5.10
C GLN A 390 11.50 10.42 4.93
N GLY A 391 11.05 11.18 3.95
CA GLY A 391 9.66 11.26 3.52
C GLY A 391 9.56 11.44 2.01
N TYR A 392 8.37 11.75 1.54
CA TYR A 392 8.13 12.02 0.13
C TYR A 392 6.92 12.94 -0.04
N GLU A 393 6.85 13.64 -1.16
CA GLU A 393 5.71 14.47 -1.51
C GLU A 393 5.03 13.93 -2.77
N ILE A 394 3.71 13.78 -2.72
CA ILE A 394 2.85 13.35 -3.84
C ILE A 394 1.58 14.20 -3.82
N HIS A 395 1.55 15.31 -4.55
CA HIS A 395 0.37 16.19 -4.55
C HIS A 395 0.29 17.06 -5.81
N PHE A 396 -0.89 17.63 -6.06
CA PHE A 396 -1.13 18.63 -7.10
C PHE A 396 -1.27 20.05 -6.52
N GLY A 397 -1.78 20.17 -5.29
CA GLY A 397 -1.95 21.46 -4.63
C GLY A 397 -0.64 21.94 -4.04
N ASN A 398 -0.25 23.17 -4.38
CA ASN A 398 0.95 23.80 -3.86
C ASN A 398 0.58 25.02 -3.00
N VAL A 399 1.39 25.28 -2.00
CA VAL A 399 1.27 26.48 -1.16
C VAL A 399 1.62 27.69 -1.97
N ILE A 400 0.68 28.65 -2.11
CA ILE A 400 0.90 29.94 -2.77
C ILE A 400 1.12 31.08 -1.77
N LYS A 401 0.66 30.89 -0.53
CA LYS A 401 0.86 31.83 0.56
C LYS A 401 0.90 31.07 1.89
N ASN A 402 1.90 31.35 2.70
CA ASN A 402 2.04 30.83 4.04
C ASN A 402 2.46 31.94 5.01
N SER A 403 1.63 32.20 6.01
CA SER A 403 1.90 33.18 7.04
C SER A 403 2.16 32.53 8.42
N GLU A 404 2.31 31.23 8.45
CA GLU A 404 2.61 30.43 9.64
C GLU A 404 4.09 30.07 9.72
N ARG A 405 4.54 29.58 10.88
CA ARG A 405 5.89 29.02 11.01
C ARG A 405 5.95 27.67 10.28
N ALA A 406 7.12 27.35 9.75
CA ALA A 406 7.34 26.05 9.12
C ALA A 406 7.27 24.91 10.15
N LEU A 407 6.79 23.75 9.73
CA LEU A 407 6.78 22.52 10.52
C LEU A 407 8.11 21.77 10.38
N PHE A 408 8.59 21.68 9.14
CA PHE A 408 9.81 20.96 8.81
C PHE A 408 10.82 21.85 8.11
N HIS A 409 12.08 21.47 8.25
CA HIS A 409 13.17 21.91 7.39
C HIS A 409 13.53 20.75 6.47
N THR A 410 13.38 20.96 5.15
CA THR A 410 13.69 19.95 4.14
C THR A 410 14.96 20.31 3.38
N ASP A 411 15.43 19.42 2.49
CA ASP A 411 16.57 19.69 1.63
C ASP A 411 16.32 20.90 0.67
N GLU A 412 15.05 21.25 0.43
CA GLU A 412 14.66 22.42 -0.40
C GLU A 412 14.28 23.67 0.43
N GLY A 413 14.33 23.57 1.76
CA GLY A 413 14.01 24.69 2.66
C GLY A 413 12.83 24.40 3.59
N PRO A 414 12.20 25.47 4.13
CA PRO A 414 11.06 25.34 5.05
C PRO A 414 9.84 24.70 4.37
N GLU A 415 9.21 23.74 5.07
CA GLU A 415 8.00 23.05 4.60
C GLU A 415 6.96 22.96 5.71
N GLY A 416 5.67 22.92 5.30
CA GLY A 416 4.54 22.77 6.20
C GLY A 416 4.24 24.04 6.99
N SER A 417 3.37 23.89 7.99
CA SER A 417 2.88 25.02 8.80
C SER A 417 2.56 24.60 10.23
N ILE A 418 2.85 25.49 11.17
CA ILE A 418 2.41 25.41 12.56
C ILE A 418 1.63 26.69 12.88
N SER A 419 0.38 26.54 13.34
CA SER A 419 -0.45 27.67 13.78
C SER A 419 0.25 28.48 14.88
N LYS A 420 -0.16 29.75 15.06
CA LYS A 420 0.36 30.62 16.12
C LYS A 420 0.18 30.02 17.53
N SER A 421 -0.88 29.23 17.73
CA SER A 421 -1.14 28.50 19.00
C SER A 421 -0.25 27.25 19.17
N GLY A 422 0.42 26.79 18.11
CA GLY A 422 1.33 25.65 18.13
C GLY A 422 0.65 24.27 18.07
N ASN A 423 -0.68 24.19 18.00
CA ASN A 423 -1.42 22.94 18.07
C ASN A 423 -2.06 22.49 16.77
N VAL A 424 -2.12 23.34 15.73
CA VAL A 424 -2.54 22.92 14.40
C VAL A 424 -1.32 22.86 13.50
N LEU A 425 -1.10 21.70 12.90
CA LEU A 425 0.08 21.34 12.12
C LEU A 425 -0.38 20.90 10.72
N GLY A 426 0.38 21.25 9.70
CA GLY A 426 0.09 20.82 8.33
C GLY A 426 1.36 20.58 7.55
N THR A 427 1.38 19.53 6.71
CA THR A 427 2.53 19.20 5.86
C THR A 427 2.10 18.48 4.59
N ASN A 428 2.87 18.64 3.50
CA ASN A 428 2.76 17.82 2.29
C ASN A 428 3.70 16.59 2.33
N VAL A 429 4.54 16.49 3.36
CA VAL A 429 5.46 15.36 3.52
C VAL A 429 4.72 14.14 4.03
N HIS A 430 4.56 13.15 3.16
CA HIS A 430 4.15 11.80 3.48
C HIS A 430 5.30 11.02 4.15
N GLY A 431 4.95 10.02 4.96
CA GLY A 431 5.93 9.28 5.74
C GLY A 431 6.40 10.03 6.98
N CYS A 432 5.85 11.20 7.29
CA CYS A 432 6.22 11.94 8.50
C CYS A 432 5.93 11.16 9.78
N LEU A 433 4.90 10.31 9.81
CA LEU A 433 4.59 9.44 10.93
C LEU A 433 5.54 8.22 11.05
N GLU A 434 6.42 7.98 10.07
CA GLU A 434 7.51 7.00 10.16
C GLU A 434 8.72 7.55 10.95
N SER A 435 8.80 8.88 11.11
CA SER A 435 9.85 9.54 11.86
C SER A 435 9.64 9.38 13.36
N THR A 436 10.58 8.73 14.03
CA THR A 436 10.59 8.59 15.48
C THR A 436 10.58 9.96 16.18
N ALA A 437 11.43 10.90 15.75
CA ALA A 437 11.49 12.24 16.30
C ALA A 437 10.16 12.99 16.15
N PHE A 438 9.51 12.87 14.97
CA PHE A 438 8.22 13.55 14.78
C PHE A 438 7.09 12.92 15.59
N ILE A 439 7.03 11.60 15.73
CA ILE A 439 6.06 10.94 16.60
C ILE A 439 6.27 11.33 18.07
N GLU A 440 7.50 11.35 18.55
CA GLU A 440 7.84 11.81 19.90
C GLU A 440 7.39 13.26 20.13
N TYR A 441 7.65 14.15 19.17
CA TYR A 441 7.19 15.54 19.20
C TYR A 441 5.66 15.66 19.18
N LEU A 442 5.00 14.91 18.29
CA LEU A 442 3.55 14.97 18.11
C LEU A 442 2.80 14.44 19.33
N LEU A 443 3.23 13.31 19.88
CA LEU A 443 2.54 12.58 20.93
C LEU A 443 3.09 12.86 22.34
N ASN A 444 4.25 13.50 22.44
CA ASN A 444 5.00 13.69 23.69
C ASN A 444 5.26 12.35 24.43
N ILE A 445 5.76 11.38 23.71
CA ILE A 445 6.13 10.04 24.18
C ILE A 445 7.57 9.75 23.77
N HIS A 446 8.16 8.70 24.34
CA HIS A 446 9.45 8.18 23.91
C HIS A 446 9.27 6.89 23.11
N ILE A 447 10.01 6.75 22.01
CA ILE A 447 10.01 5.59 21.10
C ILE A 447 11.37 4.90 21.21
N ASP A 448 11.38 3.66 21.64
CA ASP A 448 12.59 2.86 21.87
C ASP A 448 13.29 2.37 20.61
N LYS A 449 12.52 2.15 19.52
CA LYS A 449 13.03 1.62 18.23
C LYS A 449 12.46 2.37 17.04
N PRO A 450 13.29 2.72 16.04
CA PRO A 450 12.84 3.31 14.78
C PRO A 450 11.84 2.43 14.01
N TYR A 451 10.97 3.08 13.23
CA TYR A 451 9.95 2.39 12.42
C TYR A 451 10.55 1.32 11.49
N GLY A 452 11.65 1.63 10.80
CA GLY A 452 12.30 0.70 9.87
C GLY A 452 12.79 -0.60 10.54
N GLU A 453 13.28 -0.52 11.77
CA GLU A 453 13.68 -1.70 12.55
C GLU A 453 12.45 -2.54 12.92
N ARG A 454 11.38 -1.90 13.42
CA ARG A 454 10.12 -2.57 13.74
C ARG A 454 9.49 -3.23 12.52
N LEU A 455 9.55 -2.57 11.36
CA LEU A 455 9.07 -3.10 10.10
C LEU A 455 9.84 -4.37 9.70
N THR A 456 11.17 -4.35 9.84
CA THR A 456 12.04 -5.49 9.53
C THR A 456 11.78 -6.66 10.49
N GLU A 457 11.66 -6.39 11.79
CA GLU A 457 11.32 -7.40 12.80
C GLU A 457 9.95 -8.04 12.50
N GLU A 458 8.97 -7.25 12.08
CA GLU A 458 7.64 -7.78 11.76
C GLU A 458 7.63 -8.60 10.46
N ILE A 459 8.37 -8.17 9.43
CA ILE A 459 8.60 -8.97 8.21
C ILE A 459 9.24 -10.31 8.58
N ASP A 460 10.26 -10.29 9.44
CA ASP A 460 10.95 -11.50 9.89
C ASP A 460 10.03 -12.43 10.66
N ARG A 461 9.25 -11.91 11.61
CA ARG A 461 8.28 -12.66 12.40
C ARG A 461 7.23 -13.36 11.53
N ILE A 462 6.63 -12.64 10.60
CA ILE A 462 5.61 -13.19 9.70
C ILE A 462 6.24 -14.23 8.76
N SER A 463 7.42 -13.94 8.24
CA SER A 463 8.13 -14.85 7.34
C SER A 463 8.50 -16.16 8.04
N GLU A 464 8.91 -16.11 9.31
CA GLU A 464 9.23 -17.28 10.11
C GLU A 464 7.99 -18.16 10.34
N ILE A 465 6.85 -17.56 10.72
CA ILE A 465 5.59 -18.30 10.88
C ILE A 465 5.20 -18.99 9.58
N ILE A 466 5.29 -18.28 8.44
CA ILE A 466 4.98 -18.86 7.13
C ILE A 466 5.99 -19.94 6.75
N GLY A 467 7.28 -19.71 6.99
CA GLY A 467 8.35 -20.66 6.70
C GLY A 467 8.20 -22.00 7.43
N HIS A 468 7.71 -21.97 8.69
CA HIS A 468 7.38 -23.18 9.45
C HIS A 468 6.09 -23.87 9.00
N SER A 469 5.26 -23.16 8.24
CA SER A 469 3.94 -23.64 7.81
C SER A 469 3.92 -24.20 6.40
N ILE A 470 5.01 -24.04 5.65
CA ILE A 470 5.13 -24.51 4.25
C ILE A 470 6.36 -25.41 4.09
N ASP A 471 6.33 -26.30 3.10
CA ASP A 471 7.48 -27.11 2.70
C ASP A 471 8.48 -26.25 1.89
N LEU A 472 9.31 -25.50 2.62
CA LEU A 472 10.32 -24.61 2.03
C LEU A 472 11.43 -25.41 1.33
N GLU A 473 11.70 -26.64 1.75
CA GLU A 473 12.72 -27.51 1.13
C GLU A 473 12.30 -27.91 -0.29
N SER A 474 11.06 -28.37 -0.49
CA SER A 474 10.51 -28.62 -1.82
C SER A 474 10.57 -27.41 -2.73
N LEU A 475 10.25 -26.21 -2.20
CA LEU A 475 10.31 -24.97 -2.95
C LEU A 475 11.74 -24.61 -3.38
N THR A 476 12.69 -24.63 -2.44
CA THR A 476 14.11 -24.29 -2.71
C THR A 476 14.79 -25.36 -3.57
N GLY A 477 14.44 -26.63 -3.40
CA GLY A 477 14.89 -27.72 -4.27
C GLY A 477 14.51 -27.49 -5.74
N TYR A 478 13.32 -26.97 -5.99
CA TYR A 478 12.88 -26.61 -7.35
C TYR A 478 13.62 -25.37 -7.93
N LEU A 479 13.94 -24.41 -7.08
CA LEU A 479 14.62 -23.17 -7.47
C LEU A 479 16.13 -23.38 -7.68
N SER A 480 16.72 -24.37 -7.03
CA SER A 480 18.15 -24.68 -7.16
C SER A 480 18.51 -25.02 -8.61
N PRO A 481 19.69 -24.60 -9.11
CA PRO A 481 20.16 -25.05 -10.41
C PRO A 481 20.28 -26.58 -10.39
N VAL A 482 19.75 -27.23 -11.43
CA VAL A 482 19.95 -28.68 -11.61
C VAL A 482 21.47 -28.92 -11.58
N LYS A 483 21.96 -29.60 -10.54
CA LYS A 483 23.35 -30.06 -10.51
C LYS A 483 23.56 -30.91 -11.77
N LYS A 484 24.34 -30.38 -12.72
CA LYS A 484 24.77 -31.14 -13.91
C LYS A 484 25.68 -32.27 -13.53
#